data_5488bfe3af5dd1c253c2159fcb3540ff
#
_entry.id   5488bfe3af5dd1c253c2159fcb3540ff
#
_cell.length_a   1.000
_cell.length_b   1.000
_cell.length_c   1.000
_cell.angle_alpha   90.00
_cell.angle_beta   90.00
_cell.angle_gamma   90.00
#
_symmetry.space_group_name_H-M   'P 1'
#
loop_
_entity.id
_entity.type
_entity.pdbx_description
1 polymer ?
#
loop_
_entity_poly.entity_id
_entity_poly.type
_entity_poly.pdbx_seq_one_letter_code
_entity_poly.pdbx_strand_id
1 'polypeptide(L)'
;MKVLKIILTITIFFSSVLLAKYDKKVDPTELYQKATAHLDKEEYRKANRVLGKYTKSKPKDPDGWTLYAFTQRKLKNYKKAESFYEKALKIDPDNKIALEYQGELFVETDRIGLAQVNLNKLKELCPTSCDELEQLKKYINKEQIRDVKQRV
;
A
#
# COMPACT_ATOMS: atom_id res chain seq x y z
N MET A 1 53.23 -30.10 -17.29
CA MET A 1 51.82 -30.55 -17.21
C MET A 1 51.17 -30.47 -15.81
N LYS A 2 51.92 -30.53 -14.72
CA LYS A 2 51.35 -30.46 -13.34
C LYS A 2 50.94 -29.06 -12.89
N VAL A 3 51.62 -28.02 -13.36
CA VAL A 3 51.34 -26.61 -13.00
C VAL A 3 50.02 -26.09 -13.61
N LEU A 4 49.67 -26.55 -14.82
CA LEU A 4 48.46 -26.14 -15.53
C LEU A 4 47.19 -26.66 -14.89
N LYS A 5 47.27 -27.83 -14.22
CA LYS A 5 46.09 -28.40 -13.45
C LYS A 5 45.79 -27.66 -12.16
N ILE A 6 46.78 -27.05 -11.53
CA ILE A 6 46.61 -26.33 -10.25
C ILE A 6 45.97 -24.97 -10.50
N ILE A 7 46.23 -24.32 -11.61
CA ILE A 7 45.64 -23.02 -11.97
C ILE A 7 44.16 -23.18 -12.30
N LEU A 8 43.77 -24.29 -12.93
CA LEU A 8 42.34 -24.52 -13.30
C LEU A 8 41.45 -24.82 -12.10
N THR A 9 41.99 -25.40 -11.02
CA THR A 9 41.22 -25.69 -9.80
C THR A 9 41.02 -24.48 -8.90
N ILE A 10 41.91 -23.48 -8.95
CA ILE A 10 41.81 -22.25 -8.13
C ILE A 10 40.77 -21.30 -8.73
N THR A 11 40.59 -21.26 -10.05
CA THR A 11 39.59 -20.37 -10.69
C THR A 11 38.14 -20.81 -10.47
N ILE A 12 37.86 -22.08 -10.24
CA ILE A 12 36.50 -22.59 -10.00
C ILE A 12 36.05 -22.29 -8.56
N PHE A 13 36.96 -22.23 -7.60
CA PHE A 13 36.61 -21.93 -6.20
C PHE A 13 36.31 -20.45 -5.93
N PHE A 14 36.82 -19.54 -6.75
CA PHE A 14 36.59 -18.10 -6.56
C PHE A 14 35.22 -17.63 -7.11
N SER A 15 34.62 -18.37 -8.04
CA SER A 15 33.32 -18.03 -8.62
C SER A 15 32.12 -18.36 -7.75
N SER A 16 32.26 -19.31 -6.82
CA SER A 16 31.16 -19.73 -5.95
C SER A 16 30.95 -18.83 -4.71
N VAL A 17 31.94 -18.04 -4.33
CA VAL A 17 31.86 -17.15 -3.15
C VAL A 17 31.16 -15.82 -3.49
N LEU A 18 31.15 -15.40 -4.77
CA LEU A 18 30.52 -14.15 -5.19
C LEU A 18 29.00 -14.23 -5.35
N LEU A 19 28.43 -15.43 -5.53
CA LEU A 19 26.98 -15.61 -5.68
C LEU A 19 26.23 -15.68 -4.32
N ALA A 20 26.91 -15.97 -3.23
CA ALA A 20 26.28 -16.10 -1.90
C ALA A 20 26.04 -14.76 -1.19
N LYS A 21 26.48 -13.63 -1.75
CA LYS A 21 26.43 -12.31 -1.09
C LYS A 21 25.23 -11.46 -1.49
N TYR A 22 24.29 -11.95 -2.29
CA TYR A 22 23.26 -11.13 -2.90
C TYR A 22 21.84 -11.33 -2.37
N ASP A 23 21.65 -12.21 -1.43
CA ASP A 23 20.30 -12.46 -0.86
C ASP A 23 20.21 -12.04 0.61
N LYS A 24 20.56 -10.78 0.91
CA LYS A 24 20.19 -10.20 2.20
C LYS A 24 18.68 -9.96 2.16
N LYS A 25 17.91 -10.92 2.65
CA LYS A 25 16.48 -10.80 2.84
C LYS A 25 16.24 -9.53 3.67
N VAL A 26 15.71 -8.49 3.03
CA VAL A 26 15.47 -7.21 3.69
C VAL A 26 14.40 -7.43 4.76
N ASP A 27 14.66 -6.94 5.98
CA ASP A 27 13.71 -7.03 7.08
C ASP A 27 12.39 -6.35 6.71
N PRO A 28 11.24 -7.03 6.85
CA PRO A 28 9.94 -6.42 6.62
C PRO A 28 9.72 -5.14 7.44
N THR A 29 10.24 -5.07 8.67
CA THR A 29 10.14 -3.88 9.52
C THR A 29 10.85 -2.69 8.88
N GLU A 30 12.05 -2.89 8.35
CA GLU A 30 12.80 -1.86 7.62
C GLU A 30 12.05 -1.41 6.35
N LEU A 31 11.44 -2.35 5.62
CA LEU A 31 10.62 -2.02 4.45
C LEU A 31 9.41 -1.16 4.83
N TYR A 32 8.73 -1.49 5.92
CA TYR A 32 7.56 -0.73 6.37
C TYR A 32 7.96 0.70 6.75
N GLN A 33 8.98 0.86 7.61
CA GLN A 33 9.50 2.17 8.02
C GLN A 33 9.96 3.01 6.82
N LYS A 34 10.63 2.39 5.85
CA LYS A 34 11.08 3.09 4.64
C LYS A 34 9.90 3.50 3.76
N ALA A 35 8.85 2.70 3.71
CA ALA A 35 7.65 3.02 2.95
C ALA A 35 6.93 4.22 3.57
N THR A 36 6.70 4.20 4.90
CA THR A 36 6.05 5.32 5.62
C THR A 36 6.85 6.60 5.50
N ALA A 37 8.19 6.54 5.65
CA ALA A 37 9.06 7.70 5.46
C ALA A 37 8.99 8.30 4.03
N HIS A 38 8.72 7.49 3.00
CA HIS A 38 8.45 7.99 1.66
C HIS A 38 7.04 8.58 1.52
N LEU A 39 6.05 8.01 2.21
CA LEU A 39 4.68 8.53 2.21
C LEU A 39 4.61 9.90 2.90
N ASP A 40 5.29 10.08 4.03
CA ASP A 40 5.38 11.36 4.77
C ASP A 40 5.97 12.49 3.90
N LYS A 41 6.82 12.13 2.93
CA LYS A 41 7.43 13.05 1.96
C LYS A 41 6.67 13.12 0.63
N GLU A 42 5.50 12.50 0.53
CA GLU A 42 4.71 12.36 -0.70
C GLU A 42 5.48 11.75 -1.89
N GLU A 43 6.54 11.01 -1.61
CA GLU A 43 7.36 10.33 -2.62
C GLU A 43 6.69 9.02 -3.10
N TYR A 44 5.45 9.12 -3.58
CA TYR A 44 4.59 7.96 -3.89
C TYR A 44 5.22 6.92 -4.82
N ARG A 45 6.04 7.33 -5.80
CA ARG A 45 6.74 6.39 -6.67
C ARG A 45 7.80 5.56 -5.93
N LYS A 46 8.45 6.13 -4.91
CA LYS A 46 9.42 5.40 -4.07
C LYS A 46 8.68 4.50 -3.10
N ALA A 47 7.64 5.01 -2.41
CA ALA A 47 6.77 4.22 -1.54
C ALA A 47 6.20 2.99 -2.27
N ASN A 48 5.71 3.17 -3.50
CA ASN A 48 5.18 2.10 -4.34
C ASN A 48 6.18 0.92 -4.52
N ARG A 49 7.45 1.21 -4.80
CA ARG A 49 8.48 0.16 -4.97
C ARG A 49 8.76 -0.59 -3.67
N VAL A 50 8.76 0.12 -2.55
CA VAL A 50 9.04 -0.47 -1.23
C VAL A 50 7.85 -1.30 -0.75
N LEU A 51 6.62 -0.77 -0.89
CA LEU A 51 5.39 -1.47 -0.50
C LEU A 51 5.14 -2.73 -1.33
N GLY A 52 5.52 -2.72 -2.62
CA GLY A 52 5.48 -3.93 -3.44
C GLY A 52 6.41 -5.04 -2.95
N LYS A 53 7.54 -4.70 -2.30
CA LYS A 53 8.42 -5.68 -1.63
C LYS A 53 7.84 -6.10 -0.28
N TYR A 54 7.34 -5.14 0.49
CA TYR A 54 6.75 -5.37 1.80
C TYR A 54 5.58 -6.34 1.73
N THR A 55 4.59 -6.08 0.88
CA THR A 55 3.39 -6.92 0.76
C THR A 55 3.67 -8.32 0.23
N LYS A 56 4.80 -8.53 -0.49
CA LYS A 56 5.29 -9.87 -0.85
C LYS A 56 5.86 -10.62 0.36
N SER A 57 6.55 -9.92 1.27
CA SER A 57 7.12 -10.53 2.49
C SER A 57 6.10 -10.69 3.61
N LYS A 58 5.06 -9.85 3.64
CA LYS A 58 3.97 -9.84 4.61
C LYS A 58 2.60 -9.85 3.91
N PRO A 59 2.24 -10.94 3.20
CA PRO A 59 1.03 -10.97 2.37
C PRO A 59 -0.29 -10.97 3.16
N LYS A 60 -0.24 -11.21 4.48
CA LYS A 60 -1.39 -11.23 5.38
C LYS A 60 -1.48 -9.99 6.28
N ASP A 61 -0.68 -8.97 6.01
CA ASP A 61 -0.75 -7.71 6.74
C ASP A 61 -1.72 -6.74 6.05
N PRO A 62 -2.88 -6.41 6.65
CA PRO A 62 -3.87 -5.52 6.06
C PRO A 62 -3.35 -4.09 5.95
N ASP A 63 -2.53 -3.62 6.91
CA ASP A 63 -2.01 -2.25 6.90
C ASP A 63 -1.02 -2.03 5.74
N GLY A 64 -0.19 -3.02 5.47
CA GLY A 64 0.70 -2.98 4.30
C GLY A 64 -0.06 -2.89 2.98
N TRP A 65 -1.17 -3.63 2.84
CA TRP A 65 -2.03 -3.53 1.65
C TRP A 65 -2.77 -2.20 1.60
N THR A 66 -3.22 -1.66 2.75
CA THR A 66 -3.87 -0.34 2.84
C THR A 66 -2.93 0.76 2.39
N LEU A 67 -1.68 0.80 2.87
CA LEU A 67 -0.69 1.79 2.44
C LEU A 67 -0.33 1.64 0.96
N TYR A 68 -0.29 0.40 0.45
CA TYR A 68 -0.02 0.17 -0.97
C TYR A 68 -1.18 0.66 -1.83
N ALA A 69 -2.43 0.41 -1.41
CA ALA A 69 -3.62 0.92 -2.07
C ALA A 69 -3.66 2.45 -2.07
N PHE A 70 -3.41 3.09 -0.92
CA PHE A 70 -3.28 4.54 -0.80
C PHE A 70 -2.25 5.10 -1.78
N THR A 71 -1.07 4.47 -1.84
CA THR A 71 -0.01 4.87 -2.77
C THR A 71 -0.47 4.80 -4.22
N GLN A 72 -1.17 3.72 -4.61
CA GLN A 72 -1.72 3.57 -5.96
C GLN A 72 -2.78 4.64 -6.27
N ARG A 73 -3.64 4.96 -5.30
CA ARG A 73 -4.63 6.04 -5.44
C ARG A 73 -3.96 7.40 -5.67
N LYS A 74 -2.94 7.74 -4.89
CA LYS A 74 -2.16 8.99 -5.07
C LYS A 74 -1.45 9.05 -6.43
N LEU A 75 -1.08 7.90 -7.00
CA LEU A 75 -0.53 7.78 -8.35
C LEU A 75 -1.62 7.71 -9.44
N LYS A 76 -2.90 7.86 -9.09
CA LYS A 76 -4.08 7.79 -9.98
C LYS A 76 -4.29 6.41 -10.64
N ASN A 77 -3.68 5.36 -10.10
CA ASN A 77 -3.86 3.98 -10.52
C ASN A 77 -5.09 3.36 -9.82
N TYR A 78 -6.27 3.93 -10.03
CA TYR A 78 -7.49 3.66 -9.26
C TYR A 78 -7.89 2.17 -9.23
N LYS A 79 -7.82 1.46 -10.37
CA LYS A 79 -8.14 0.02 -10.42
C LYS A 79 -7.24 -0.83 -9.52
N LYS A 80 -5.93 -0.51 -9.47
CA LYS A 80 -5.00 -1.20 -8.57
C LYS A 80 -5.24 -0.82 -7.11
N ALA A 81 -5.52 0.45 -6.84
CA ALA A 81 -5.84 0.92 -5.51
C ALA A 81 -7.05 0.16 -4.94
N GLU A 82 -8.13 0.08 -5.72
CA GLU A 82 -9.34 -0.64 -5.33
C GLU A 82 -9.05 -2.11 -5.00
N SER A 83 -8.39 -2.83 -5.90
CA SER A 83 -8.02 -4.23 -5.68
C SER A 83 -7.16 -4.45 -4.42
N PHE A 84 -6.30 -3.47 -4.06
CA PHE A 84 -5.46 -3.59 -2.87
C PHE A 84 -6.23 -3.22 -1.59
N TYR A 85 -7.18 -2.27 -1.63
CA TYR A 85 -8.10 -2.03 -0.52
C TYR A 85 -9.01 -3.24 -0.27
N GLU A 86 -9.57 -3.83 -1.32
CA GLU A 86 -10.35 -5.08 -1.21
C GLU A 86 -9.53 -6.19 -0.55
N LYS A 87 -8.24 -6.29 -0.89
CA LYS A 87 -7.34 -7.27 -0.29
C LYS A 87 -7.09 -7.00 1.19
N ALA A 88 -6.90 -5.73 1.57
CA ALA A 88 -6.78 -5.33 2.96
C ALA A 88 -8.05 -5.67 3.76
N LEU A 89 -9.21 -5.30 3.25
CA LEU A 89 -10.51 -5.54 3.87
C LEU A 89 -10.93 -7.02 3.86
N LYS A 90 -10.41 -7.83 2.95
CA LYS A 90 -10.58 -9.29 3.00
C LYS A 90 -9.78 -9.92 4.16
N ILE A 91 -8.64 -9.34 4.52
CA ILE A 91 -7.81 -9.81 5.64
C ILE A 91 -8.38 -9.30 6.97
N ASP A 92 -8.75 -8.01 7.02
CA ASP A 92 -9.35 -7.35 8.16
C ASP A 92 -10.55 -6.49 7.71
N PRO A 93 -11.79 -7.03 7.79
CA PRO A 93 -13.01 -6.34 7.37
C PRO A 93 -13.32 -5.07 8.17
N ASP A 94 -12.74 -4.93 9.35
CA ASP A 94 -12.96 -3.83 10.29
C ASP A 94 -11.80 -2.82 10.30
N ASN A 95 -10.87 -2.93 9.36
CA ASN A 95 -9.77 -1.97 9.21
C ASN A 95 -10.31 -0.59 8.81
N LYS A 96 -10.41 0.29 9.80
CA LYS A 96 -11.02 1.63 9.65
C LYS A 96 -10.27 2.50 8.64
N ILE A 97 -8.94 2.44 8.61
CA ILE A 97 -8.11 3.21 7.66
C ILE A 97 -8.37 2.74 6.23
N ALA A 98 -8.48 1.42 6.01
CA ALA A 98 -8.81 0.87 4.70
C ALA A 98 -10.20 1.28 4.22
N LEU A 99 -11.21 1.26 5.13
CA LEU A 99 -12.58 1.71 4.83
C LEU A 99 -12.63 3.20 4.48
N GLU A 100 -11.94 4.04 5.24
CA GLU A 100 -11.83 5.49 4.96
C GLU A 100 -11.22 5.71 3.58
N TYR A 101 -10.01 5.22 3.35
CA TYR A 101 -9.28 5.49 2.11
C TYR A 101 -9.91 4.85 0.86
N GLN A 102 -10.57 3.71 1.01
CA GLN A 102 -11.37 3.14 -0.08
C GLN A 102 -12.61 4.00 -0.34
N GLY A 103 -13.24 4.53 0.71
CA GLY A 103 -14.35 5.48 0.58
C GLY A 103 -13.93 6.74 -0.19
N GLU A 104 -12.77 7.32 0.12
CA GLU A 104 -12.21 8.45 -0.63
C GLU A 104 -11.93 8.09 -2.10
N LEU A 105 -11.42 6.86 -2.38
CA LEU A 105 -11.25 6.36 -3.74
C LEU A 105 -12.59 6.33 -4.50
N PHE A 106 -13.66 5.87 -3.85
CA PHE A 106 -14.98 5.82 -4.45
C PHE A 106 -15.51 7.22 -4.76
N VAL A 107 -15.27 8.20 -3.90
CA VAL A 107 -15.59 9.61 -4.17
C VAL A 107 -14.79 10.12 -5.38
N GLU A 108 -13.47 9.91 -5.41
CA GLU A 108 -12.61 10.34 -6.53
C GLU A 108 -12.98 9.70 -7.88
N THR A 109 -13.76 8.64 -7.87
CA THR A 109 -14.20 7.90 -9.06
C THR A 109 -15.71 7.97 -9.28
N ASP A 110 -16.37 9.01 -8.73
CA ASP A 110 -17.82 9.30 -8.86
C ASP A 110 -18.75 8.17 -8.40
N ARG A 111 -18.28 7.32 -7.47
CA ARG A 111 -19.03 6.20 -6.89
C ARG A 111 -19.47 6.49 -5.44
N ILE A 112 -20.14 7.62 -5.25
CA ILE A 112 -20.54 8.14 -3.93
C ILE A 112 -21.36 7.10 -3.13
N GLY A 113 -22.22 6.29 -3.80
CA GLY A 113 -22.99 5.25 -3.14
C GLY A 113 -22.13 4.21 -2.42
N LEU A 114 -20.98 3.82 -3.02
CA LEU A 114 -20.03 2.90 -2.39
C LEU A 114 -19.27 3.57 -1.22
N ALA A 115 -18.93 4.84 -1.36
CA ALA A 115 -18.33 5.60 -0.26
C ALA A 115 -19.28 5.67 0.94
N GLN A 116 -20.60 5.80 0.69
CA GLN A 116 -21.62 5.80 1.76
C GLN A 116 -21.74 4.45 2.47
N VAL A 117 -21.52 3.32 1.76
CA VAL A 117 -21.46 1.98 2.38
C VAL A 117 -20.31 1.92 3.38
N ASN A 118 -19.11 2.36 2.99
CA ASN A 118 -17.95 2.41 3.90
C ASN A 118 -18.18 3.36 5.07
N LEU A 119 -18.81 4.52 4.83
CA LEU A 119 -19.15 5.47 5.89
C LEU A 119 -20.12 4.84 6.91
N ASN A 120 -21.12 4.08 6.47
CA ASN A 120 -22.05 3.39 7.37
C ASN A 120 -21.34 2.31 8.18
N LYS A 121 -20.44 1.54 7.56
CA LYS A 121 -19.61 0.57 8.29
C LYS A 121 -18.74 1.24 9.35
N LEU A 122 -18.13 2.40 9.04
CA LEU A 122 -17.37 3.18 10.02
C LEU A 122 -18.25 3.68 11.17
N LYS A 123 -19.51 4.07 10.93
CA LYS A 123 -20.45 4.44 12.01
C LYS A 123 -20.73 3.28 12.97
N GLU A 124 -20.85 2.06 12.44
CA GLU A 124 -21.01 0.85 13.26
C GLU A 124 -19.79 0.57 14.13
N LEU A 125 -18.59 0.76 13.57
CA LEU A 125 -17.32 0.53 14.25
C LEU A 125 -16.96 1.64 15.25
N CYS A 126 -17.50 2.83 15.08
CA CYS A 126 -17.23 4.03 15.88
C CYS A 126 -18.53 4.63 16.44
N PRO A 127 -19.13 4.03 17.46
CA PRO A 127 -20.46 4.44 17.96
C PRO A 127 -20.52 5.86 18.52
N THR A 128 -19.40 6.41 18.97
CA THR A 128 -19.33 7.82 19.39
C THR A 128 -18.72 8.70 18.31
N SER A 129 -17.48 8.46 17.93
CA SER A 129 -16.76 9.04 16.77
C SER A 129 -15.38 8.41 16.66
N CYS A 130 -14.74 8.53 15.47
CA CYS A 130 -13.32 8.26 15.24
C CYS A 130 -12.83 9.11 14.07
N ASP A 131 -11.53 9.27 13.95
CA ASP A 131 -10.92 10.13 12.93
C ASP A 131 -11.30 9.68 11.52
N GLU A 132 -11.31 8.39 11.24
CA GLU A 132 -11.60 7.82 9.93
C GLU A 132 -13.07 8.09 9.51
N LEU A 133 -14.00 8.01 10.45
CA LEU A 133 -15.41 8.34 10.23
C LEU A 133 -15.56 9.81 9.84
N GLU A 134 -14.96 10.72 10.61
CA GLU A 134 -15.10 12.16 10.37
C GLU A 134 -14.35 12.60 9.09
N GLN A 135 -13.22 12.01 8.80
CA GLN A 135 -12.47 12.30 7.57
C GLN A 135 -13.28 11.89 6.32
N LEU A 136 -13.81 10.66 6.28
CA LEU A 136 -14.58 10.20 5.13
C LEU A 136 -15.87 11.02 4.96
N LYS A 137 -16.57 11.33 6.05
CA LYS A 137 -17.77 12.18 6.05
C LYS A 137 -17.47 13.57 5.46
N LYS A 138 -16.37 14.19 5.91
CA LYS A 138 -15.91 15.49 5.40
C LYS A 138 -15.56 15.41 3.90
N TYR A 139 -14.93 14.32 3.48
CA TYR A 139 -14.51 14.12 2.09
C TYR A 139 -15.73 14.02 1.17
N ILE A 140 -16.73 13.22 1.52
CA ILE A 140 -17.99 13.08 0.77
C ILE A 140 -18.72 14.43 0.68
N ASN A 141 -18.88 15.16 1.79
CA ASN A 141 -19.57 16.43 1.82
C ASN A 141 -18.90 17.50 0.94
N LYS A 142 -17.57 17.57 0.97
CA LYS A 142 -16.81 18.51 0.16
C LYS A 142 -17.03 18.30 -1.34
N GLU A 143 -17.09 17.04 -1.77
CA GLU A 143 -17.30 16.70 -3.15
C GLU A 143 -18.72 17.04 -3.61
N GLN A 144 -19.74 16.71 -2.81
CA GLN A 144 -21.13 17.06 -3.11
C GLN A 144 -21.33 18.57 -3.26
N ILE A 145 -20.66 19.38 -2.43
CA ILE A 145 -20.72 20.85 -2.53
C ILE A 145 -20.07 21.33 -3.82
N ARG A 146 -18.97 20.71 -4.25
CA ARG A 146 -18.29 21.04 -5.50
C ARG A 146 -19.18 20.76 -6.70
N ASP A 147 -19.85 19.62 -6.72
CA ASP A 147 -20.76 19.23 -7.81
C ASP A 147 -21.97 20.17 -7.94
N VAL A 148 -22.52 20.61 -6.81
CA VAL A 148 -23.62 21.60 -6.82
C VAL A 148 -23.15 22.94 -7.42
N LYS A 149 -21.95 23.40 -7.05
CA LYS A 149 -21.40 24.68 -7.58
C LYS A 149 -21.07 24.65 -9.07
N GLN A 150 -20.77 23.47 -9.63
CA GLN A 150 -20.47 23.33 -11.05
C GLN A 150 -21.73 23.24 -11.93
N ARG A 151 -22.90 22.95 -11.34
CA ARG A 151 -24.19 22.83 -12.05
C ARG A 151 -25.01 24.16 -12.10
N VAL A 152 -24.55 25.17 -11.37
CA VAL A 152 -25.15 26.51 -11.31
C VAL A 152 -24.33 27.50 -12.15
#